data_6d12ca885132cb199f9cf38cbf70dabf
#
_entry.id   6d12ca885132cb199f9cf38cbf70dabf
#
_cell.length_a   1.000
_cell.length_b   1.000
_cell.length_c   1.000
_cell.angle_alpha   90.00
_cell.angle_beta   90.00
_cell.angle_gamma   90.00
#
_symmetry.space_group_name_H-M   'P 1'
#
loop_
_entity.id
_entity.type
_entity.pdbx_description
1 polymer ?
#
loop_
_entity_poly.entity_id
_entity_poly.type
_entity_poly.pdbx_seq_one_letter_code
_entity_poly.pdbx_strand_id
1 'polypeptide(L)'
;DEFIRTADFDSAEPTVVIGLTLGQRMQEQGPYLIDQLMGNVIERKFLLQLDPLTAAGPGGQTAAARLETLDANLLEIKALSSGFAEAMVTMDDATRGQYLAKMKAEGELAAMRWVAARPR
;
A
#
# COMPACT_ATOMS: atom_id res chain seq x y z
N ASP A 1 -1.07 -9.68 21.46
CA ASP A 1 -2.24 -9.79 22.32
C ASP A 1 -3.06 -11.02 21.95
N GLU A 2 -3.51 -11.75 22.94
CA GLU A 2 -4.28 -12.96 22.72
C GLU A 2 -5.59 -12.72 21.98
N PHE A 3 -6.12 -11.49 22.04
CA PHE A 3 -7.33 -11.10 21.34
C PHE A 3 -7.11 -10.92 19.83
N ILE A 4 -5.87 -10.81 19.41
CA ILE A 4 -5.55 -10.55 18.02
C ILE A 4 -4.91 -11.80 17.46
N ARG A 5 -5.71 -12.79 17.17
CA ARG A 5 -5.18 -14.03 16.63
C ARG A 5 -6.14 -14.61 15.63
N THR A 6 -5.60 -15.34 14.72
CA THR A 6 -6.33 -15.95 13.64
C THR A 6 -7.02 -14.86 12.80
N ALA A 7 -8.03 -15.20 12.10
CA ALA A 7 -8.84 -14.23 11.39
C ALA A 7 -9.82 -13.51 12.31
N ASP A 8 -9.67 -13.66 13.60
CA ASP A 8 -10.67 -13.23 14.57
C ASP A 8 -10.37 -11.84 15.10
N PHE A 9 -10.61 -10.85 14.27
CA PHE A 9 -10.47 -9.45 14.68
C PHE A 9 -11.46 -9.02 15.74
N ASP A 10 -12.57 -9.74 15.89
CA ASP A 10 -13.57 -9.38 16.90
C ASP A 10 -13.03 -9.54 18.31
N SER A 11 -12.04 -10.41 18.51
CA SER A 11 -11.38 -10.61 19.80
C SER A 11 -10.19 -9.70 20.00
N ALA A 12 -9.80 -8.93 18.98
CA ALA A 12 -8.63 -8.08 19.04
C ALA A 12 -8.87 -6.83 19.88
N GLU A 13 -7.79 -6.29 20.43
CA GLU A 13 -7.85 -4.98 21.06
C GLU A 13 -8.37 -3.95 20.05
N PRO A 14 -9.40 -3.16 20.40
CA PRO A 14 -10.04 -2.26 19.43
C PRO A 14 -9.09 -1.30 18.75
N THR A 15 -8.10 -0.76 19.47
CA THR A 15 -7.13 0.17 18.91
C THR A 15 -6.33 -0.47 17.78
N VAL A 16 -5.91 -1.72 17.96
CA VAL A 16 -5.14 -2.44 16.95
C VAL A 16 -6.00 -2.75 15.73
N VAL A 17 -7.22 -3.18 15.94
CA VAL A 17 -8.16 -3.44 14.83
C VAL A 17 -8.40 -2.19 14.01
N ILE A 18 -8.62 -1.06 14.67
CA ILE A 18 -8.82 0.23 13.99
C ILE A 18 -7.58 0.60 13.19
N GLY A 19 -6.40 0.46 13.78
CA GLY A 19 -5.14 0.79 13.10
C GLY A 19 -4.89 -0.07 11.87
N LEU A 20 -5.08 -1.38 11.98
CA LEU A 20 -4.93 -2.29 10.85
C LEU A 20 -5.93 -2.00 9.74
N THR A 21 -7.19 -1.77 10.11
CA THR A 21 -8.25 -1.47 9.16
C THR A 21 -7.96 -0.15 8.44
N LEU A 22 -7.58 0.89 9.18
CA LEU A 22 -7.24 2.19 8.60
C LEU A 22 -6.08 2.06 7.61
N GLY A 23 -5.00 1.42 8.02
CA GLY A 23 -3.82 1.24 7.16
C GLY A 23 -4.16 0.48 5.88
N GLN A 24 -4.91 -0.59 6.00
CA GLN A 24 -5.31 -1.40 4.85
C GLN A 24 -6.22 -0.62 3.90
N ARG A 25 -7.19 0.11 4.43
CA ARG A 25 -8.09 0.93 3.61
C ARG A 25 -7.37 2.05 2.88
N MET A 26 -6.42 2.69 3.54
CA MET A 26 -5.63 3.74 2.88
C MET A 26 -4.87 3.18 1.69
N GLN A 27 -4.32 1.97 1.81
CA GLN A 27 -3.59 1.33 0.71
C GLN A 27 -4.52 0.86 -0.40
N GLU A 28 -5.71 0.38 -0.07
CA GLU A 28 -6.66 -0.15 -1.06
C GLU A 28 -7.45 0.94 -1.77
N GLN A 29 -7.83 1.99 -1.05
CA GLN A 29 -8.80 2.99 -1.51
C GLN A 29 -8.22 4.38 -1.69
N GLY A 30 -7.08 4.67 -1.08
CA GLY A 30 -6.45 5.98 -1.18
C GLY A 30 -5.93 6.24 -2.59
N PRO A 31 -6.33 7.34 -3.24
CA PRO A 31 -5.97 7.60 -4.63
C PRO A 31 -4.56 8.12 -4.83
N TYR A 32 -3.88 8.54 -3.78
CA TYR A 32 -2.57 9.19 -3.88
C TYR A 32 -1.47 8.31 -3.31
N LEU A 33 -0.25 8.53 -3.79
CA LEU A 33 0.92 7.80 -3.32
C LEU A 33 1.13 7.98 -1.82
N ILE A 34 0.86 9.17 -1.29
CA ILE A 34 0.95 9.42 0.15
C ILE A 34 0.03 8.51 0.94
N ASP A 35 -1.15 8.17 0.42
CA ASP A 35 -2.07 7.25 1.08
C ASP A 35 -1.47 5.86 1.17
N GLN A 36 -0.80 5.41 0.11
CA GLN A 36 -0.10 4.12 0.09
C GLN A 36 1.01 4.08 1.14
N LEU A 37 1.82 5.13 1.21
CA LEU A 37 2.92 5.22 2.15
C LEU A 37 2.43 5.31 3.60
N MET A 38 1.47 6.17 3.87
CA MET A 38 0.93 6.34 5.21
C MET A 38 0.20 5.08 5.67
N GLY A 39 -0.58 4.47 4.79
CA GLY A 39 -1.26 3.22 5.11
C GLY A 39 -0.29 2.10 5.44
N ASN A 40 0.80 1.99 4.67
CA ASN A 40 1.86 1.01 4.91
C ASN A 40 2.49 1.22 6.30
N VAL A 41 2.84 2.46 6.63
CA VAL A 41 3.46 2.80 7.93
C VAL A 41 2.50 2.49 9.09
N ILE A 42 1.24 2.88 8.95
CA ILE A 42 0.23 2.67 9.99
C ILE A 42 0.01 1.18 10.21
N GLU A 43 -0.23 0.44 9.15
CA GLU A 43 -0.46 -1.01 9.26
C GLU A 43 0.75 -1.71 9.86
N ARG A 44 1.94 -1.39 9.39
CA ARG A 44 3.19 -1.96 9.91
C ARG A 44 3.33 -1.75 11.41
N LYS A 45 3.04 -0.54 11.88
CA LYS A 45 3.16 -0.22 13.31
C LYS A 45 2.29 -1.15 14.16
N PHE A 46 1.06 -1.42 13.72
CA PHE A 46 0.16 -2.28 14.47
C PHE A 46 0.50 -3.77 14.29
N LEU A 47 0.94 -4.18 13.10
CA LEU A 47 1.37 -5.56 12.87
C LEU A 47 2.54 -5.96 13.79
N LEU A 48 3.45 -5.05 14.06
CA LEU A 48 4.59 -5.32 14.93
C LEU A 48 4.21 -5.56 16.39
N GLN A 49 2.97 -5.23 16.76
CA GLN A 49 2.45 -5.50 18.09
C GLN A 49 1.83 -6.89 18.21
N LEU A 50 1.73 -7.62 17.11
CA LEU A 50 1.08 -8.93 17.07
C LEU A 50 2.10 -10.05 17.07
N ASP A 51 1.65 -11.23 17.51
CA ASP A 51 2.39 -12.46 17.28
C ASP A 51 2.53 -12.67 15.77
N PRO A 52 3.72 -13.03 15.27
CA PRO A 52 3.94 -13.22 13.84
C PRO A 52 2.99 -14.21 13.16
N LEU A 53 2.46 -15.16 13.91
CA LEU A 53 1.56 -16.19 13.37
C LEU A 53 0.09 -15.78 13.42
N THR A 54 -0.23 -14.60 13.96
CA THR A 54 -1.61 -14.10 14.03
C THR A 54 -2.10 -13.74 12.63
N ALA A 55 -3.29 -14.18 12.27
CA ALA A 55 -3.92 -13.78 11.01
C ALA A 55 -4.35 -12.32 11.12
N ALA A 56 -3.78 -11.46 10.31
CA ALA A 56 -3.95 -10.02 10.42
C ALA A 56 -4.01 -9.31 9.07
N GLY A 57 -3.76 -10.01 7.98
CA GLY A 57 -3.77 -9.42 6.64
C GLY A 57 -4.95 -9.89 5.81
N PRO A 58 -5.16 -9.24 4.66
CA PRO A 58 -6.17 -9.68 3.71
C PRO A 58 -5.98 -11.14 3.32
N GLY A 59 -7.08 -11.88 3.19
CA GLY A 59 -7.00 -13.30 2.83
C GLY A 59 -6.47 -14.19 3.92
N GLY A 60 -6.41 -13.72 5.16
CA GLY A 60 -5.95 -14.51 6.29
C GLY A 60 -4.44 -14.61 6.43
N GLN A 61 -3.69 -13.74 5.75
CA GLN A 61 -2.23 -13.68 5.91
C GLN A 61 -1.85 -13.53 7.38
N THR A 62 -0.78 -14.22 7.79
CA THR A 62 -0.21 -13.98 9.13
C THR A 62 0.42 -12.59 9.19
N ALA A 63 0.61 -12.07 10.39
CA ALA A 63 1.27 -10.78 10.57
C ALA A 63 2.66 -10.78 9.92
N ALA A 64 3.42 -11.86 10.05
CA ALA A 64 4.73 -11.98 9.41
C ALA A 64 4.64 -11.92 7.88
N ALA A 65 3.72 -12.67 7.28
CA ALA A 65 3.53 -12.67 5.84
C ALA A 65 3.05 -11.31 5.33
N ARG A 66 2.16 -10.67 6.07
CA ARG A 66 1.70 -9.32 5.71
C ARG A 66 2.82 -8.29 5.77
N LEU A 67 3.71 -8.37 6.77
CA LEU A 67 4.87 -7.49 6.85
C LEU A 67 5.77 -7.65 5.63
N GLU A 68 5.98 -8.88 5.16
CA GLU A 68 6.76 -9.11 3.93
C GLU A 68 6.09 -8.46 2.72
N THR A 69 4.76 -8.57 2.62
CA THR A 69 4.00 -7.91 1.56
C THR A 69 4.15 -6.39 1.62
N LEU A 70 4.07 -5.81 2.82
CA LEU A 70 4.25 -4.36 3.00
C LEU A 70 5.66 -3.92 2.62
N ASP A 71 6.68 -4.72 2.95
CA ASP A 71 8.05 -4.43 2.55
C ASP A 71 8.22 -4.45 1.03
N ALA A 72 7.64 -5.45 0.37
CA ALA A 72 7.68 -5.53 -1.09
C ALA A 72 6.96 -4.34 -1.75
N ASN A 73 5.81 -3.95 -1.21
CA ASN A 73 5.07 -2.79 -1.71
C ASN A 73 5.87 -1.51 -1.54
N LEU A 74 6.56 -1.34 -0.41
CA LEU A 74 7.38 -0.17 -0.16
C LEU A 74 8.56 -0.10 -1.13
N LEU A 75 9.20 -1.23 -1.42
CA LEU A 75 10.28 -1.30 -2.41
C LEU A 75 9.78 -0.93 -3.80
N GLU A 76 8.61 -1.41 -4.20
CA GLU A 76 7.99 -1.04 -5.47
C GLU A 76 7.76 0.46 -5.55
N ILE A 77 7.17 1.06 -4.51
CA ILE A 77 6.90 2.48 -4.46
C ILE A 77 8.19 3.28 -4.60
N LYS A 78 9.25 2.88 -3.90
CA LYS A 78 10.55 3.56 -4.00
C LYS A 78 11.13 3.45 -5.40
N ALA A 79 11.04 2.29 -6.02
CA ALA A 79 11.54 2.08 -7.39
C ALA A 79 10.77 2.94 -8.39
N LEU A 80 9.44 2.98 -8.28
CA LEU A 80 8.60 3.82 -9.14
C LEU A 80 8.91 5.29 -8.95
N SER A 81 9.08 5.73 -7.70
CA SER A 81 9.35 7.13 -7.38
C SER A 81 10.70 7.60 -7.90
N SER A 82 11.72 6.75 -7.84
CA SER A 82 13.07 7.15 -8.26
C SER A 82 13.19 7.39 -9.75
N GLY A 83 12.40 6.70 -10.57
CA GLY A 83 12.39 6.90 -12.02
C GLY A 83 11.34 7.89 -12.51
N PHE A 84 10.42 8.26 -11.65
CA PHE A 84 9.23 9.02 -12.06
C PHE A 84 9.54 10.42 -12.53
N ALA A 85 10.42 11.12 -11.82
CA ALA A 85 10.77 12.50 -12.16
C ALA A 85 11.40 12.59 -13.57
N GLU A 86 12.28 11.66 -13.89
CA GLU A 86 12.89 11.59 -15.23
C GLU A 86 11.84 11.26 -16.28
N ALA A 87 10.96 10.32 -16.01
CA ALA A 87 9.88 9.96 -16.93
C ALA A 87 8.97 11.14 -17.21
N MET A 88 8.64 11.93 -16.19
CA MET A 88 7.80 13.12 -16.36
C MET A 88 8.45 14.19 -17.24
N VAL A 89 9.77 14.34 -17.15
CA VAL A 89 10.50 15.33 -17.97
C VAL A 89 10.53 14.90 -19.43
N THR A 90 10.68 13.60 -19.70
CA THR A 90 10.81 13.09 -21.07
C THR A 90 9.49 12.79 -21.75
N MET A 91 8.39 12.81 -20.99
CA MET A 91 7.05 12.51 -21.47
C MET A 91 6.51 13.64 -22.35
N ASP A 92 5.86 13.29 -23.46
CA ASP A 92 5.17 14.30 -24.27
C ASP A 92 3.84 14.73 -23.62
N ASP A 93 3.22 15.78 -24.15
CA ASP A 93 2.00 16.33 -23.58
C ASP A 93 0.82 15.34 -23.64
N ALA A 94 0.73 14.57 -24.73
CA ALA A 94 -0.32 13.58 -24.86
C ALA A 94 -0.19 12.49 -23.79
N THR A 95 1.02 12.02 -23.54
CA THR A 95 1.30 11.01 -22.52
C THR A 95 1.03 11.55 -21.11
N ARG A 96 1.42 12.81 -20.85
CA ARG A 96 1.09 13.45 -19.57
C ARG A 96 -0.40 13.53 -19.33
N GLY A 97 -1.18 13.86 -20.38
CA GLY A 97 -2.62 13.89 -20.30
C GLY A 97 -3.21 12.51 -19.96
N GLN A 98 -2.67 11.46 -20.59
CA GLN A 98 -3.07 10.08 -20.31
C GLN A 98 -2.72 9.68 -18.88
N TYR A 99 -1.54 10.06 -18.38
CA TYR A 99 -1.14 9.82 -17.00
C TYR A 99 -2.10 10.48 -16.01
N LEU A 100 -2.44 11.75 -16.25
CA LEU A 100 -3.35 12.47 -15.36
C LEU A 100 -4.74 11.84 -15.36
N ALA A 101 -5.23 11.41 -16.52
CA ALA A 101 -6.52 10.74 -16.63
C ALA A 101 -6.49 9.40 -15.88
N LYS A 102 -5.40 8.65 -16.00
CA LYS A 102 -5.24 7.37 -15.31
C LYS A 102 -5.16 7.57 -13.79
N MET A 103 -4.43 8.58 -13.35
CA MET A 103 -4.33 8.92 -11.94
C MET A 103 -5.70 9.25 -11.35
N LYS A 104 -6.51 10.03 -12.09
CA LYS A 104 -7.84 10.42 -11.66
C LYS A 104 -8.80 9.23 -11.61
N ALA A 105 -8.67 8.31 -12.54
CA ALA A 105 -9.57 7.15 -12.65
C ALA A 105 -9.18 6.00 -11.75
N GLU A 106 -7.89 5.72 -11.59
CA GLU A 106 -7.40 4.51 -10.95
C GLU A 106 -6.45 4.76 -9.77
N GLY A 107 -6.09 6.00 -9.50
CA GLY A 107 -5.17 6.38 -8.43
C GLY A 107 -3.75 6.58 -8.90
N GLU A 108 -2.96 7.22 -8.06
CA GLU A 108 -1.59 7.63 -8.40
C GLU A 108 -0.66 6.43 -8.60
N LEU A 109 -0.76 5.42 -7.75
CA LEU A 109 0.12 4.25 -7.86
C LEU A 109 -0.11 3.49 -9.17
N ALA A 110 -1.37 3.28 -9.56
CA ALA A 110 -1.71 2.64 -10.83
C ALA A 110 -1.17 3.44 -12.01
N ALA A 111 -1.28 4.76 -11.96
CA ALA A 111 -0.76 5.65 -13.00
C ALA A 111 0.77 5.59 -13.08
N MET A 112 1.46 5.54 -11.96
CA MET A 112 2.91 5.39 -11.92
C MET A 112 3.37 4.05 -12.48
N ARG A 113 2.66 2.98 -12.17
CA ARG A 113 2.93 1.65 -12.75
C ARG A 113 2.77 1.67 -14.27
N TRP A 114 1.73 2.34 -14.74
CA TRP A 114 1.48 2.48 -16.16
C TRP A 114 2.63 3.20 -16.87
N VAL A 115 3.12 4.30 -16.27
CA VAL A 115 4.27 5.04 -16.80
C VAL A 115 5.52 4.15 -16.84
N ALA A 116 5.79 3.43 -15.76
CA ALA A 116 6.96 2.56 -15.67
C ALA A 116 6.94 1.41 -16.67
N ALA A 117 5.75 0.94 -17.06
CA ALA A 117 5.60 -0.15 -18.00
C ALA A 117 5.70 0.30 -19.47
N ARG A 118 5.72 1.61 -19.75
CA ARG A 118 5.79 2.10 -21.11
C ARG A 118 7.17 1.89 -21.70
N PRO A 119 7.26 1.54 -22.99
CA PRO A 119 8.57 1.50 -23.68
C PRO A 119 9.17 2.90 -23.73
N ARG A 120 10.47 2.95 -23.59
CA ARG A 120 11.24 4.21 -23.71
C ARG A 120 11.88 4.34 -25.07
#